data_9bef96e56db2df7e3677f228d81d46df
#
_entry.id   9bef96e56db2df7e3677f228d81d46df
#
_cell.length_a   1.000
_cell.length_b   1.000
_cell.length_c   1.000
_cell.angle_alpha   90.00
_cell.angle_beta   90.00
_cell.angle_gamma   90.00
#
_symmetry.space_group_name_H-M   'P 1'
#
loop_
_entity.id
_entity.type
_entity.pdbx_description
1 polymer ?
#
loop_
_entity_poly.entity_id
_entity_poly.type
_entity_poly.pdbx_seq_one_letter_code
_entity_poly.pdbx_strand_id
1 'polypeptide(L)'
;GEPVPVTVSEAHGYGMLIAVSMADYDPDARAIFDGMVRYYQAHPSEIGLHLMAWQQSDNGKSLTETDGADSATDGDMDIAYALLLADKVWGSGGSYGDIMTYEVNQETWTLSLGDWTYGESSDSKYYGATRASDFILQYLPVFAAVSGDDRWTKVYDSTNAIIDSMVDKYGTGLLPDFLIPDGKGGYQPAPE
;
A
#
# COMPACT_ATOMS: atom_id res chain seq x y z
N GLY A 1 -21.18 -15.05 -16.84
CA GLY A 1 -21.48 -13.77 -16.21
C GLY A 1 -20.23 -12.93 -16.14
N GLU A 2 -20.34 -11.67 -15.86
CA GLU A 2 -19.19 -10.84 -15.56
C GLU A 2 -18.54 -11.35 -14.26
N PRO A 3 -17.19 -11.26 -14.11
CA PRO A 3 -16.52 -11.61 -12.86
C PRO A 3 -17.04 -10.75 -11.70
N VAL A 4 -17.17 -11.38 -10.54
CA VAL A 4 -17.65 -10.70 -9.32
C VAL A 4 -16.47 -10.43 -8.41
N PRO A 5 -16.18 -9.17 -8.00
CA PRO A 5 -15.12 -8.85 -7.04
C PRO A 5 -15.31 -9.63 -5.73
N VAL A 6 -14.25 -10.27 -5.26
CA VAL A 6 -14.23 -11.08 -4.03
C VAL A 6 -13.53 -10.35 -2.91
N THR A 7 -12.33 -9.82 -3.18
CA THR A 7 -11.55 -9.07 -2.20
C THR A 7 -10.62 -8.08 -2.90
N VAL A 8 -10.12 -7.12 -2.14
CA VAL A 8 -9.04 -6.21 -2.52
C VAL A 8 -7.90 -6.33 -1.51
N SER A 9 -6.68 -5.95 -1.89
CA SER A 9 -5.49 -6.04 -1.04
C SER A 9 -5.63 -5.22 0.25
N GLU A 10 -6.29 -4.06 0.21
CA GLU A 10 -6.62 -3.25 1.40
C GLU A 10 -7.47 -4.03 2.40
N ALA A 11 -8.59 -4.62 1.95
CA ALA A 11 -9.43 -5.43 2.83
C ALA A 11 -8.68 -6.66 3.37
N HIS A 12 -7.77 -7.22 2.57
CA HIS A 12 -6.92 -8.32 2.98
C HIS A 12 -5.93 -7.90 4.07
N GLY A 13 -5.24 -6.77 3.89
CA GLY A 13 -4.36 -6.17 4.88
C GLY A 13 -5.07 -5.89 6.21
N TYR A 14 -6.27 -5.29 6.18
CA TYR A 14 -7.09 -5.11 7.37
C TYR A 14 -7.43 -6.43 8.07
N GLY A 15 -7.77 -7.47 7.31
CA GLY A 15 -8.02 -8.80 7.86
C GLY A 15 -6.81 -9.37 8.59
N MET A 16 -5.61 -9.22 8.01
CA MET A 16 -4.35 -9.65 8.64
C MET A 16 -4.06 -8.84 9.92
N LEU A 17 -4.25 -7.52 9.91
CA LEU A 17 -4.09 -6.67 11.09
C LEU A 17 -5.05 -7.06 12.22
N ILE A 18 -6.31 -7.35 11.89
CA ILE A 18 -7.31 -7.82 12.85
C ILE A 18 -6.87 -9.17 13.42
N ALA A 19 -6.49 -10.13 12.59
CA ALA A 19 -6.08 -11.46 13.04
C ALA A 19 -4.89 -11.41 14.01
N VAL A 20 -3.83 -10.66 13.68
CA VAL A 20 -2.68 -10.52 14.58
C VAL A 20 -3.02 -9.78 15.87
N SER A 21 -3.92 -8.79 15.82
CA SER A 21 -4.37 -8.05 17.01
C SER A 21 -5.21 -8.90 17.95
N MET A 22 -5.83 -9.97 17.45
CA MET A 22 -6.64 -10.91 18.24
C MET A 22 -5.83 -12.08 18.81
N ALA A 23 -4.51 -12.07 18.67
CA ALA A 23 -3.63 -13.17 19.05
C ALA A 23 -3.82 -13.69 20.50
N ASP A 24 -4.09 -12.79 21.44
CA ASP A 24 -4.31 -13.14 22.86
C ASP A 24 -5.77 -13.53 23.19
N TYR A 25 -6.70 -13.32 22.26
CA TYR A 25 -8.13 -13.48 22.50
C TYR A 25 -8.77 -14.61 21.70
N ASP A 26 -8.26 -14.87 20.49
CA ASP A 26 -8.77 -15.88 19.57
C ASP A 26 -7.74 -16.99 19.36
N PRO A 27 -8.01 -18.23 19.82
CA PRO A 27 -7.10 -19.34 19.64
C PRO A 27 -6.84 -19.69 18.15
N ASP A 28 -7.72 -19.31 17.25
CA ASP A 28 -7.59 -19.54 15.83
C ASP A 28 -6.90 -18.39 15.08
N ALA A 29 -6.60 -17.26 15.76
CA ALA A 29 -6.04 -16.06 15.16
C ALA A 29 -4.81 -16.34 14.30
N ARG A 30 -3.86 -17.17 14.80
CA ARG A 30 -2.65 -17.54 14.05
C ARG A 30 -2.99 -18.37 12.81
N ALA A 31 -3.90 -19.33 12.92
CA ALA A 31 -4.28 -20.16 11.79
C ALA A 31 -4.97 -19.36 10.69
N ILE A 32 -5.81 -18.38 11.08
CA ILE A 32 -6.45 -17.41 10.20
C ILE A 32 -5.37 -16.57 9.50
N PHE A 33 -4.46 -15.97 10.26
CA PHE A 33 -3.36 -15.16 9.74
C PHE A 33 -2.50 -15.94 8.73
N ASP A 34 -2.06 -17.15 9.10
CA ASP A 34 -1.28 -18.02 8.21
C ASP A 34 -2.05 -18.39 6.93
N GLY A 35 -3.38 -18.50 7.02
CA GLY A 35 -4.26 -18.67 5.86
C GLY A 35 -4.23 -17.47 4.92
N MET A 36 -4.28 -16.28 5.49
CA MET A 36 -4.24 -15.02 4.75
C MET A 36 -2.85 -14.78 4.12
N VAL A 37 -1.77 -15.13 4.81
CA VAL A 37 -0.40 -15.10 4.23
C VAL A 37 -0.32 -16.02 3.01
N ARG A 38 -0.84 -17.25 3.07
CA ARG A 38 -0.85 -18.14 1.92
C ARG A 38 -1.70 -17.60 0.76
N TYR A 39 -2.80 -16.93 1.05
CA TYR A 39 -3.64 -16.30 0.04
C TYR A 39 -2.89 -15.16 -0.66
N TYR A 40 -2.34 -14.23 0.09
CA TYR A 40 -1.51 -13.15 -0.41
C TYR A 40 -0.38 -13.67 -1.32
N GLN A 41 0.35 -14.70 -0.87
CA GLN A 41 1.45 -15.30 -1.64
C GLN A 41 0.98 -16.06 -2.89
N ALA A 42 -0.28 -16.47 -2.95
CA ALA A 42 -0.87 -17.13 -4.12
C ALA A 42 -1.41 -16.12 -5.17
N HIS A 43 -1.52 -14.85 -4.81
CA HIS A 43 -2.02 -13.78 -5.65
C HIS A 43 -1.03 -12.59 -5.72
N PRO A 44 0.24 -12.83 -6.16
CA PRO A 44 1.23 -11.77 -6.24
C PRO A 44 0.91 -10.80 -7.38
N SER A 45 1.40 -9.57 -7.27
CA SER A 45 1.50 -8.68 -8.42
C SER A 45 2.46 -9.25 -9.47
N GLU A 46 2.19 -9.00 -10.74
CA GLU A 46 3.08 -9.39 -11.84
C GLU A 46 4.34 -8.49 -11.94
N ILE A 47 4.34 -7.34 -11.28
CA ILE A 47 5.43 -6.35 -11.29
C ILE A 47 6.31 -6.53 -10.05
N GLY A 48 5.75 -6.34 -8.87
CA GLY A 48 6.42 -6.56 -7.58
C GLY A 48 6.02 -7.92 -6.99
N LEU A 49 6.85 -8.96 -7.17
CA LEU A 49 6.51 -10.35 -6.83
C LEU A 49 6.21 -10.60 -5.33
N HIS A 50 6.53 -9.65 -4.46
CA HIS A 50 6.21 -9.70 -3.02
C HIS A 50 5.10 -8.72 -2.64
N LEU A 51 4.46 -8.08 -3.63
CA LEU A 51 3.26 -7.28 -3.47
C LEU A 51 2.03 -8.11 -3.87
N MET A 52 0.86 -7.74 -3.36
CA MET A 52 -0.39 -8.43 -3.66
C MET A 52 -1.10 -7.79 -4.85
N ALA A 53 -1.60 -8.59 -5.79
CA ALA A 53 -2.52 -8.09 -6.81
C ALA A 53 -3.73 -7.42 -6.14
N TRP A 54 -4.04 -6.19 -6.57
CA TRP A 54 -4.95 -5.31 -5.83
C TRP A 54 -6.37 -5.83 -5.69
N GLN A 55 -6.85 -6.63 -6.66
CA GLN A 55 -8.21 -7.19 -6.61
C GLN A 55 -8.29 -8.59 -7.22
N GLN A 56 -8.99 -9.49 -6.55
CA GLN A 56 -9.39 -10.80 -7.06
C GLN A 56 -10.89 -10.83 -7.31
N SER A 57 -11.26 -11.46 -8.43
CA SER A 57 -12.65 -11.65 -8.85
C SER A 57 -12.94 -13.13 -9.12
N ASP A 58 -14.17 -13.56 -8.83
CA ASP A 58 -14.65 -14.92 -9.16
C ASP A 58 -15.38 -14.89 -10.51
N ASN A 59 -14.89 -15.67 -11.46
CA ASN A 59 -15.52 -15.86 -12.77
C ASN A 59 -16.50 -17.05 -12.82
N GLY A 60 -16.80 -17.65 -11.67
CA GLY A 60 -17.66 -18.83 -11.51
C GLY A 60 -16.93 -20.16 -11.72
N LYS A 61 -15.60 -20.17 -11.92
CA LYS A 61 -14.76 -21.36 -12.06
C LYS A 61 -13.49 -21.26 -11.22
N SER A 62 -12.91 -20.07 -11.12
CA SER A 62 -11.68 -19.79 -10.40
C SER A 62 -11.63 -18.31 -10.03
N LEU A 63 -10.78 -18.00 -9.07
CA LEU A 63 -10.37 -16.59 -8.85
C LEU A 63 -9.46 -16.14 -9.98
N THR A 64 -9.60 -14.89 -10.38
CA THR A 64 -8.79 -14.24 -11.41
C THR A 64 -8.39 -12.86 -10.90
N GLU A 65 -7.20 -12.44 -11.29
CA GLU A 65 -6.75 -11.07 -11.02
C GLU A 65 -7.51 -10.06 -11.90
N THR A 66 -7.72 -8.88 -11.38
CA THR A 66 -8.40 -7.80 -12.09
C THR A 66 -7.36 -6.77 -12.56
N ASP A 67 -7.61 -6.17 -13.73
CA ASP A 67 -6.83 -5.06 -14.30
C ASP A 67 -5.31 -5.29 -14.38
N GLY A 68 -4.89 -6.52 -14.75
CA GLY A 68 -3.50 -6.81 -15.06
C GLY A 68 -2.66 -7.31 -13.90
N ALA A 69 -3.27 -7.66 -12.76
CA ALA A 69 -2.58 -8.18 -11.58
C ALA A 69 -1.49 -7.23 -11.05
N ASP A 70 -1.76 -5.94 -11.05
CA ASP A 70 -0.94 -4.92 -10.40
C ASP A 70 -1.29 -4.76 -8.91
N SER A 71 -0.50 -3.99 -8.17
CA SER A 71 -0.69 -3.78 -6.72
C SER A 71 -1.39 -2.46 -6.40
N ALA A 72 -1.76 -2.29 -5.13
CA ALA A 72 -2.22 -1.03 -4.55
C ALA A 72 -1.47 -0.77 -3.23
N THR A 73 -0.85 0.40 -3.14
CA THR A 73 0.10 0.76 -2.09
C THR A 73 -0.47 0.67 -0.68
N ASP A 74 -1.72 1.12 -0.45
CA ASP A 74 -2.37 1.05 0.86
C ASP A 74 -2.49 -0.41 1.36
N GLY A 75 -2.94 -1.31 0.51
CA GLY A 75 -3.07 -2.72 0.85
C GLY A 75 -1.73 -3.38 1.18
N ASP A 76 -0.71 -3.10 0.38
CA ASP A 76 0.61 -3.68 0.58
C ASP A 76 1.30 -3.13 1.84
N MET A 77 1.09 -1.86 2.18
CA MET A 77 1.55 -1.27 3.44
C MET A 77 0.89 -1.92 4.66
N ASP A 78 -0.42 -2.18 4.61
CA ASP A 78 -1.15 -2.88 5.68
C ASP A 78 -0.68 -4.33 5.84
N ILE A 79 -0.49 -5.05 4.72
CA ILE A 79 0.05 -6.42 4.72
C ILE A 79 1.46 -6.43 5.33
N ALA A 80 2.35 -5.54 4.89
CA ALA A 80 3.72 -5.45 5.41
C ALA A 80 3.74 -5.15 6.91
N TYR A 81 2.90 -4.22 7.36
CA TYR A 81 2.81 -3.89 8.79
C TYR A 81 2.23 -5.05 9.61
N ALA A 82 1.22 -5.75 9.09
CA ALA A 82 0.67 -6.94 9.74
C ALA A 82 1.72 -8.07 9.87
N LEU A 83 2.57 -8.27 8.87
CA LEU A 83 3.68 -9.22 8.91
C LEU A 83 4.72 -8.86 9.97
N LEU A 84 5.04 -7.56 10.15
CA LEU A 84 5.93 -7.11 11.21
C LEU A 84 5.34 -7.34 12.62
N LEU A 85 4.04 -7.10 12.78
CA LEU A 85 3.35 -7.42 14.04
C LEU A 85 3.34 -8.92 14.30
N ALA A 86 3.10 -9.74 13.29
CA ALA A 86 3.13 -11.20 13.38
C ALA A 86 4.52 -11.72 13.78
N ASP A 87 5.60 -11.15 13.22
CA ASP A 87 6.96 -11.46 13.63
C ASP A 87 7.18 -11.18 15.12
N LYS A 88 6.69 -10.06 15.59
CA LYS A 88 6.79 -9.70 17.01
C LYS A 88 5.99 -10.62 17.92
N VAL A 89 4.81 -11.07 17.49
CA VAL A 89 3.87 -11.87 18.31
C VAL A 89 4.18 -13.36 18.21
N TRP A 90 4.48 -13.87 17.01
CA TRP A 90 4.61 -15.29 16.71
C TRP A 90 5.97 -15.71 16.13
N GLY A 91 6.87 -14.73 15.82
CA GLY A 91 8.17 -15.01 15.24
C GLY A 91 8.12 -15.36 13.76
N SER A 92 7.32 -14.66 12.96
CA SER A 92 7.26 -14.77 11.50
C SER A 92 7.86 -13.52 10.85
N GLY A 93 8.72 -13.68 9.84
CA GLY A 93 9.34 -12.55 9.14
C GLY A 93 8.47 -12.00 8.01
N GLY A 94 8.56 -10.69 7.76
CA GLY A 94 7.90 -10.01 6.63
C GLY A 94 8.91 -9.37 5.67
N SER A 95 8.45 -9.04 4.44
CA SER A 95 9.24 -8.30 3.45
C SER A 95 8.49 -7.02 3.05
N TYR A 96 9.18 -5.88 3.09
CA TYR A 96 8.69 -4.55 2.70
C TYR A 96 9.65 -3.83 1.74
N GLY A 97 10.66 -4.57 1.24
CA GLY A 97 11.65 -4.02 0.29
C GLY A 97 11.04 -3.68 -1.06
N ASP A 98 10.02 -4.40 -1.48
CA ASP A 98 9.36 -4.19 -2.76
C ASP A 98 8.53 -2.90 -2.77
N ILE A 99 7.86 -2.54 -1.68
CA ILE A 99 7.16 -1.24 -1.56
C ILE A 99 8.13 -0.09 -1.86
N MET A 100 9.31 -0.07 -1.23
CA MET A 100 10.32 0.96 -1.46
C MET A 100 10.81 0.99 -2.92
N THR A 101 10.82 -0.13 -3.61
CA THR A 101 11.31 -0.25 -4.98
C THR A 101 10.26 0.15 -6.00
N TYR A 102 9.02 -0.32 -5.85
CA TYR A 102 7.98 -0.24 -6.88
C TYR A 102 6.88 0.77 -6.57
N GLU A 103 6.65 1.10 -5.30
CA GLU A 103 5.56 1.95 -4.85
C GLU A 103 6.01 3.27 -4.20
N VAL A 104 7.31 3.56 -4.24
CA VAL A 104 7.85 4.88 -3.86
C VAL A 104 8.50 5.54 -5.07
N ASN A 105 8.03 6.73 -5.41
CA ASN A 105 8.71 7.57 -6.38
C ASN A 105 9.98 8.14 -5.73
N GLN A 106 11.14 7.63 -6.12
CA GLN A 106 12.42 7.99 -5.51
C GLN A 106 12.98 9.35 -5.94
N GLU A 107 12.32 10.06 -6.86
CA GLU A 107 12.65 11.44 -7.20
C GLU A 107 11.97 12.43 -6.26
N THR A 108 10.69 12.17 -5.93
CA THR A 108 9.86 13.03 -5.08
C THR A 108 9.71 12.53 -3.65
N TRP A 109 10.08 11.27 -3.39
CA TRP A 109 9.90 10.55 -2.13
C TRP A 109 8.44 10.47 -1.70
N THR A 110 7.54 10.31 -2.66
CA THR A 110 6.11 10.14 -2.42
C THR A 110 5.69 8.69 -2.65
N LEU A 111 4.66 8.26 -1.94
CA LEU A 111 4.00 6.98 -2.22
C LEU A 111 3.29 7.07 -3.57
N SER A 112 3.48 6.07 -4.40
CA SER A 112 2.82 5.91 -5.71
C SER A 112 1.44 5.28 -5.51
N LEU A 113 0.63 5.22 -6.56
CA LEU A 113 -0.72 4.61 -6.51
C LEU A 113 -0.68 3.08 -6.46
N GLY A 114 0.46 2.49 -6.78
CA GLY A 114 0.74 1.06 -6.85
C GLY A 114 1.95 0.82 -7.75
N ASP A 115 2.40 -0.42 -7.84
CA ASP A 115 3.57 -0.81 -8.62
C ASP A 115 3.40 -0.63 -10.14
N TRP A 116 2.16 -0.57 -10.63
CA TRP A 116 1.83 -0.30 -12.03
C TRP A 116 2.30 1.09 -12.50
N THR A 117 2.57 2.02 -11.58
CA THR A 117 3.18 3.32 -11.91
C THR A 117 4.69 3.27 -12.02
N TYR A 118 5.31 2.13 -11.68
CA TYR A 118 6.76 1.95 -11.79
C TYR A 118 7.20 1.99 -13.25
N GLY A 119 8.12 2.91 -13.55
CA GLY A 119 8.61 3.12 -14.92
C GLY A 119 7.70 3.97 -15.81
N GLU A 120 6.62 4.56 -15.29
CA GLU A 120 5.81 5.54 -16.00
C GLU A 120 6.68 6.72 -16.46
N SER A 121 6.44 7.21 -17.66
CA SER A 121 7.13 8.39 -18.17
C SER A 121 6.55 9.68 -17.59
N SER A 122 7.37 10.75 -17.56
CA SER A 122 6.92 12.09 -17.12
C SER A 122 5.73 12.67 -17.91
N ASP A 123 5.41 12.08 -19.05
CA ASP A 123 4.24 12.48 -19.86
C ASP A 123 2.94 11.78 -19.42
N SER A 124 3.02 10.77 -18.57
CA SER A 124 1.84 10.11 -18.00
C SER A 124 1.17 11.01 -16.97
N LYS A 125 -0.16 11.06 -17.00
CA LYS A 125 -0.96 11.77 -15.98
C LYS A 125 -0.81 11.18 -14.57
N TYR A 126 -0.31 9.96 -14.47
CA TYR A 126 -0.08 9.27 -13.20
C TYR A 126 1.36 9.40 -12.70
N TYR A 127 2.26 10.02 -13.49
CA TYR A 127 3.64 10.23 -13.08
C TYR A 127 3.69 11.12 -11.83
N GLY A 128 4.23 10.56 -10.75
CA GLY A 128 4.29 11.24 -9.46
C GLY A 128 2.94 11.46 -8.78
N ALA A 129 1.85 10.86 -9.28
CA ALA A 129 0.56 10.90 -8.59
C ALA A 129 0.66 10.12 -7.26
N THR A 130 -0.09 10.58 -6.25
CA THR A 130 -0.21 9.95 -4.94
C THR A 130 -1.65 10.03 -4.45
N ARG A 131 -2.00 9.24 -3.46
CA ARG A 131 -3.36 9.14 -2.94
C ARG A 131 -3.39 9.30 -1.42
N ALA A 132 -4.39 10.01 -0.91
CA ALA A 132 -4.48 10.29 0.52
C ALA A 132 -4.72 9.03 1.38
N SER A 133 -5.33 7.96 0.82
CA SER A 133 -5.48 6.67 1.50
C SER A 133 -4.14 6.02 1.84
N ASP A 134 -3.10 6.26 1.02
CA ASP A 134 -1.77 5.68 1.19
C ASP A 134 -0.95 6.40 2.28
N PHE A 135 -1.43 7.55 2.79
CA PHE A 135 -0.70 8.38 3.78
C PHE A 135 -0.78 7.78 5.20
N ILE A 136 -0.38 6.55 5.34
CA ILE A 136 -0.38 5.82 6.61
C ILE A 136 0.91 6.14 7.38
N LEU A 137 1.04 7.39 7.82
CA LEU A 137 2.25 7.96 8.41
C LEU A 137 2.83 7.14 9.56
N GLN A 138 2.00 6.48 10.36
CA GLN A 138 2.45 5.70 11.52
C GLN A 138 3.29 4.46 11.15
N TYR A 139 3.19 3.95 9.92
CA TYR A 139 3.95 2.79 9.48
C TYR A 139 5.37 3.15 9.05
N LEU A 140 5.57 4.33 8.49
CA LEU A 140 6.84 4.73 7.87
C LEU A 140 8.03 4.74 8.85
N PRO A 141 7.89 5.27 10.10
CA PRO A 141 8.95 5.17 11.10
C PRO A 141 9.24 3.72 11.53
N VAL A 142 8.21 2.86 11.53
CA VAL A 142 8.39 1.44 11.86
C VAL A 142 9.17 0.74 10.76
N PHE A 143 8.82 1.00 9.49
CA PHE A 143 9.56 0.47 8.35
C PHE A 143 11.01 0.93 8.35
N ALA A 144 11.29 2.22 8.64
CA ALA A 144 12.64 2.73 8.79
C ALA A 144 13.42 2.00 9.89
N ALA A 145 12.81 1.83 11.06
CA ALA A 145 13.47 1.20 12.21
C ALA A 145 13.78 -0.28 12.00
N VAL A 146 12.87 -1.02 11.34
CA VAL A 146 13.01 -2.47 11.13
C VAL A 146 13.94 -2.78 9.96
N SER A 147 13.82 -2.03 8.85
CA SER A 147 14.67 -2.23 7.66
C SER A 147 16.08 -1.66 7.81
N GLY A 148 16.25 -0.66 8.68
CA GLY A 148 17.47 0.15 8.71
C GLY A 148 17.63 1.06 7.47
N ASP A 149 16.56 1.24 6.70
CA ASP A 149 16.54 2.04 5.48
C ASP A 149 16.00 3.45 5.77
N ASP A 150 16.88 4.45 5.79
CA ASP A 150 16.57 5.85 6.09
C ASP A 150 15.74 6.53 4.99
N ARG A 151 15.58 5.90 3.82
CA ARG A 151 14.71 6.40 2.74
C ARG A 151 13.26 6.53 3.20
N TRP A 152 12.81 5.68 4.12
CA TRP A 152 11.48 5.78 4.74
C TRP A 152 11.25 7.10 5.49
N THR A 153 12.30 7.69 6.06
CA THR A 153 12.22 9.02 6.66
C THR A 153 11.94 10.09 5.61
N LYS A 154 12.52 9.97 4.41
CA LYS A 154 12.24 10.92 3.32
C LYS A 154 10.80 10.80 2.84
N VAL A 155 10.26 9.58 2.75
CA VAL A 155 8.84 9.36 2.42
C VAL A 155 7.95 9.99 3.48
N TYR A 156 8.26 9.81 4.76
CA TYR A 156 7.54 10.44 5.87
C TYR A 156 7.53 11.96 5.76
N ASP A 157 8.69 12.57 5.55
CA ASP A 157 8.85 14.02 5.44
C ASP A 157 8.09 14.59 4.22
N SER A 158 8.20 13.94 3.07
CA SER A 158 7.48 14.34 1.85
C SER A 158 5.97 14.22 2.02
N THR A 159 5.49 13.15 2.63
CA THR A 159 4.05 12.96 2.89
C THR A 159 3.52 14.06 3.82
N ASN A 160 4.22 14.37 4.91
CA ASN A 160 3.84 15.46 5.79
C ASN A 160 3.84 16.81 5.06
N ALA A 161 4.84 17.10 4.25
CA ALA A 161 4.90 18.34 3.48
C ALA A 161 3.71 18.49 2.51
N ILE A 162 3.26 17.40 1.91
CA ILE A 162 2.05 17.40 1.07
C ILE A 162 0.81 17.70 1.91
N ILE A 163 0.64 17.03 3.05
CA ILE A 163 -0.50 17.25 3.96
C ILE A 163 -0.55 18.71 4.40
N ASP A 164 0.56 19.24 4.91
CA ASP A 164 0.66 20.63 5.39
C ASP A 164 0.33 21.62 4.26
N SER A 165 0.89 21.40 3.06
CA SER A 165 0.61 22.23 1.89
C SER A 165 -0.87 22.23 1.49
N MET A 166 -1.56 21.09 1.59
CA MET A 166 -2.99 21.01 1.28
C MET A 166 -3.82 21.71 2.36
N VAL A 167 -3.50 21.51 3.63
CA VAL A 167 -4.18 22.18 4.76
C VAL A 167 -4.02 23.70 4.65
N ASP A 168 -2.80 24.18 4.42
CA ASP A 168 -2.51 25.63 4.31
C ASP A 168 -3.21 26.25 3.10
N LYS A 169 -3.21 25.56 1.97
CA LYS A 169 -3.76 26.09 0.71
C LYS A 169 -5.29 26.15 0.69
N TYR A 170 -5.94 25.15 1.26
CA TYR A 170 -7.39 25.00 1.16
C TYR A 170 -8.14 25.25 2.46
N GLY A 171 -7.47 25.17 3.61
CA GLY A 171 -8.05 25.53 4.93
C GLY A 171 -9.19 24.63 5.40
N THR A 172 -9.45 23.49 4.74
CA THR A 172 -10.58 22.63 5.02
C THR A 172 -10.27 21.56 6.07
N GLY A 173 -8.99 21.24 6.28
CA GLY A 173 -8.56 20.07 7.05
C GLY A 173 -8.84 18.72 6.38
N LEU A 174 -9.35 18.73 5.14
CA LEU A 174 -9.61 17.53 4.33
C LEU A 174 -8.53 17.44 3.24
N LEU A 175 -8.14 16.22 2.93
CA LEU A 175 -7.25 15.91 1.81
C LEU A 175 -8.10 15.50 0.60
N PRO A 176 -7.68 15.89 -0.63
CA PRO A 176 -8.26 15.30 -1.85
C PRO A 176 -7.86 13.84 -1.95
N ASP A 177 -8.70 13.01 -2.55
CA ASP A 177 -8.42 11.58 -2.75
C ASP A 177 -7.13 11.39 -3.56
N PHE A 178 -7.07 11.98 -4.75
CA PHE A 178 -5.90 11.94 -5.61
C PHE A 178 -5.19 13.28 -5.70
N LEU A 179 -3.87 13.24 -5.67
CA LEU A 179 -2.99 14.40 -5.82
C LEU A 179 -2.00 14.15 -6.97
N ILE A 180 -1.71 15.21 -7.71
CA ILE A 180 -0.73 15.22 -8.80
C ILE A 180 0.27 16.34 -8.59
N PRO A 181 1.50 16.23 -9.14
CA PRO A 181 2.46 17.33 -9.14
C PRO A 181 1.87 18.60 -9.77
N ASP A 182 2.15 19.76 -9.20
CA ASP A 182 1.67 21.06 -9.69
C ASP A 182 2.62 21.71 -10.73
N GLY A 183 3.69 21.03 -11.09
CA GLY A 183 4.74 21.54 -11.99
C GLY A 183 5.63 22.64 -11.38
N LYS A 184 5.50 22.95 -10.07
CA LYS A 184 6.27 23.96 -9.35
C LYS A 184 7.01 23.39 -8.15
N GLY A 185 7.04 22.07 -8.05
CA GLY A 185 7.68 21.35 -6.95
C GLY A 185 6.74 21.02 -5.79
N GLY A 186 5.43 21.25 -5.94
CA GLY A 186 4.39 20.89 -4.98
C GLY A 186 3.32 19.99 -5.60
N TYR A 187 2.21 19.85 -4.87
CA TYR A 187 1.09 19.01 -5.24
C TYR A 187 -0.22 19.82 -5.31
N GLN A 188 -1.16 19.28 -6.07
CA GLN A 188 -2.53 19.81 -6.19
C GLN A 188 -3.52 18.66 -6.35
N PRO A 189 -4.82 18.88 -6.05
CA PRO A 189 -5.86 17.90 -6.35
C PRO A 189 -5.82 17.51 -7.82
N ALA A 190 -5.99 16.23 -8.12
CA ALA A 190 -6.16 15.78 -9.48
C ALA A 190 -7.46 16.37 -10.07
N PRO A 191 -7.51 16.75 -11.34
CA PRO A 191 -8.76 17.15 -12.00
C PRO A 191 -9.72 15.96 -12.11
N GLU A 192 -11.01 16.23 -12.01
CA GLU A 192 -12.07 15.26 -12.25
C GLU A 192 -12.07 14.72 -13.69
#